data_36929207150305c7e316ebd27413683d
#
_entry.id   36929207150305c7e316ebd27413683d
#
_cell.length_a   1.000
_cell.length_b   1.000
_cell.length_c   1.000
_cell.angle_alpha   90.00
_cell.angle_beta   90.00
_cell.angle_gamma   90.00
#
_symmetry.space_group_name_H-M   'P 1'
#
loop_
_entity.id
_entity.type
_entity.pdbx_description
1 polymer ?
#
loop_
_entity_poly.entity_id
_entity_poly.type
_entity_poly.pdbx_seq_one_letter_code
_entity_poly.pdbx_strand_id
1 'polypeptide(L)'
;YPMNLGFLGKGNCSDEAPLIEQVKAGAMGLKIHEDWGATPAVINHCLNVADEYDVQVAIHTDTLNEGGCVEDTLAAIGGRTIHTYHTEGAGGGHAPDIIRAAAAGNVLPSSTNPTMPYTVNTLDEHLDMLMVCHHLDKKIPEDVAFADSRIRPETIAAEDVLHDMGIFSMMSSDSQAMGRVGEVITRTWQTASKMKDERGALPEDEGKGNDNFRVKRYIAKYTINPALTHGIADYVGSVEKGKFADLVLWKPAFFGAKPDMIIKGGMIIASKMGDANASIPTTQP
;
A
#
# COMPACT_ATOMS: atom_id res chain seq x y z
N TYR A 1 22.56 0.35 3.50
CA TYR A 1 21.34 -0.11 4.15
C TYR A 1 21.00 -1.52 3.67
N PRO A 2 20.43 -2.36 4.52
CA PRO A 2 20.07 -3.74 4.15
C PRO A 2 18.77 -3.83 3.34
N MET A 3 18.38 -2.75 2.67
CA MET A 3 17.18 -2.65 1.84
C MET A 3 17.37 -1.62 0.72
N ASN A 4 16.54 -1.71 -0.31
CA ASN A 4 16.43 -0.66 -1.31
C ASN A 4 15.51 0.44 -0.79
N LEU A 5 15.86 1.69 -1.04
CA LEU A 5 15.10 2.86 -0.62
C LEU A 5 14.77 3.72 -1.84
N GLY A 6 13.51 4.08 -1.99
CA GLY A 6 13.03 5.04 -2.97
C GLY A 6 12.25 6.14 -2.27
N PHE A 7 12.42 7.39 -2.70
CA PHE A 7 11.77 8.54 -2.08
C PHE A 7 10.86 9.22 -3.09
N LEU A 8 9.65 9.57 -2.64
CA LEU A 8 8.73 10.40 -3.37
C LEU A 8 8.93 11.87 -2.97
N GLY A 9 8.94 12.76 -3.95
CA GLY A 9 8.94 14.20 -3.71
C GLY A 9 7.57 14.67 -3.21
N LYS A 10 7.52 15.85 -2.59
CA LYS A 10 6.27 16.50 -2.17
C LYS A 10 5.51 16.98 -3.40
N GLY A 11 4.35 16.40 -3.68
CA GLY A 11 3.52 16.71 -4.83
C GLY A 11 2.65 17.96 -4.66
N ASN A 12 2.36 18.36 -3.43
CA ASN A 12 1.52 19.53 -3.16
C ASN A 12 2.25 20.82 -3.53
N CYS A 13 2.00 21.29 -4.74
CA CYS A 13 2.58 22.53 -5.26
C CYS A 13 1.61 23.19 -6.24
N SER A 14 1.59 24.52 -6.24
CA SER A 14 0.78 25.32 -7.16
C SER A 14 1.46 25.57 -8.52
N ASP A 15 2.70 25.09 -8.69
CA ASP A 15 3.53 25.25 -9.89
C ASP A 15 4.26 23.94 -10.19
N GLU A 16 4.50 23.67 -11.46
CA GLU A 16 5.20 22.45 -11.92
C GLU A 16 6.72 22.54 -11.73
N ALA A 17 7.32 23.74 -11.77
CA ALA A 17 8.77 23.90 -11.71
C ALA A 17 9.41 23.27 -10.45
N PRO A 18 8.90 23.46 -9.22
CA PRO A 18 9.45 22.80 -8.03
C PRO A 18 9.26 21.28 -8.03
N LEU A 19 8.22 20.77 -8.70
CA LEU A 19 7.99 19.33 -8.86
C LEU A 19 9.06 18.72 -9.78
N ILE A 20 9.35 19.39 -10.88
CA ILE A 20 10.38 19.00 -11.84
C ILE A 20 11.76 18.99 -11.18
N GLU A 21 12.07 19.99 -10.35
CA GLU A 21 13.34 20.04 -9.61
C GLU A 21 13.51 18.83 -8.68
N GLN A 22 12.45 18.41 -7.99
CA GLN A 22 12.50 17.22 -7.14
C GLN A 22 12.75 15.93 -7.93
N VAL A 23 12.08 15.77 -9.08
CA VAL A 23 12.29 14.63 -9.97
C VAL A 23 13.72 14.61 -10.49
N LYS A 24 14.24 15.75 -10.96
CA LYS A 24 15.64 15.89 -11.41
C LYS A 24 16.66 15.66 -10.31
N ALA A 25 16.30 15.93 -9.05
CA ALA A 25 17.13 15.65 -7.89
C ALA A 25 17.12 14.18 -7.46
N GLY A 26 16.29 13.33 -8.11
CA GLY A 26 16.26 11.88 -7.89
C GLY A 26 15.04 11.37 -7.13
N ALA A 27 13.98 12.17 -6.98
CA ALA A 27 12.70 11.64 -6.51
C ALA A 27 12.16 10.65 -7.55
N MET A 28 11.75 9.45 -7.10
CA MET A 28 11.23 8.40 -7.97
C MET A 28 9.76 8.58 -8.34
N GLY A 29 9.14 9.64 -7.85
CA GLY A 29 7.75 9.99 -8.07
C GLY A 29 7.33 11.13 -7.16
N LEU A 30 6.04 11.44 -7.12
CA LEU A 30 5.48 12.54 -6.33
C LEU A 30 4.38 12.01 -5.40
N LYS A 31 4.29 12.59 -4.19
CA LYS A 31 3.25 12.28 -3.20
C LYS A 31 2.40 13.49 -2.92
N ILE A 32 1.09 13.35 -3.10
CA ILE A 32 0.08 14.34 -2.71
C ILE A 32 -0.56 13.90 -1.39
N HIS A 33 -0.77 14.86 -0.48
CA HIS A 33 -1.47 14.64 0.78
C HIS A 33 -2.39 15.82 1.10
N GLU A 34 -3.55 15.53 1.67
CA GLU A 34 -4.57 16.53 2.00
C GLU A 34 -4.09 17.64 2.94
N ASP A 35 -3.20 17.32 3.90
CA ASP A 35 -2.67 18.30 4.86
C ASP A 35 -2.03 19.52 4.19
N TRP A 36 -1.66 19.41 2.92
CA TRP A 36 -1.08 20.50 2.12
C TRP A 36 -1.97 20.92 0.95
N GLY A 37 -3.24 20.46 0.93
CA GLY A 37 -4.21 20.77 -0.09
C GLY A 37 -4.15 19.83 -1.30
N ALA A 38 -4.89 18.73 -1.26
CA ALA A 38 -5.03 17.80 -2.39
C ALA A 38 -6.14 18.27 -3.36
N THR A 39 -6.00 19.50 -3.87
CA THR A 39 -6.99 20.12 -4.77
C THR A 39 -6.88 19.56 -6.19
N PRO A 40 -7.94 19.68 -7.02
CA PRO A 40 -7.90 19.32 -8.44
C PRO A 40 -6.73 19.94 -9.22
N ALA A 41 -6.36 21.19 -8.92
CA ALA A 41 -5.24 21.87 -9.56
C ALA A 41 -3.89 21.21 -9.21
N VAL A 42 -3.68 20.89 -7.92
CA VAL A 42 -2.48 20.20 -7.44
C VAL A 42 -2.35 18.81 -8.08
N ILE A 43 -3.45 18.06 -8.14
CA ILE A 43 -3.49 16.75 -8.80
C ILE A 43 -3.07 16.88 -10.26
N ASN A 44 -3.63 17.86 -10.96
CA ASN A 44 -3.32 18.09 -12.37
C ASN A 44 -1.84 18.46 -12.60
N HIS A 45 -1.25 19.35 -11.79
CA HIS A 45 0.17 19.72 -11.91
C HIS A 45 1.09 18.51 -11.68
N CYS A 46 0.82 17.71 -10.66
CA CYS A 46 1.60 16.50 -10.41
C CYS A 46 1.53 15.51 -11.57
N LEU A 47 0.33 15.29 -12.10
CA LEU A 47 0.14 14.35 -13.20
C LEU A 47 0.74 14.84 -14.51
N ASN A 48 0.74 16.16 -14.77
CA ASN A 48 1.44 16.73 -15.93
C ASN A 48 2.96 16.44 -15.86
N VAL A 49 3.57 16.69 -14.70
CA VAL A 49 4.99 16.39 -14.49
C VAL A 49 5.26 14.89 -14.56
N ALA A 50 4.35 14.08 -14.00
CA ALA A 50 4.49 12.63 -14.05
C ALA A 50 4.44 12.09 -15.49
N ASP A 51 3.54 12.61 -16.31
CA ASP A 51 3.45 12.25 -17.74
C ASP A 51 4.71 12.66 -18.52
N GLU A 52 5.30 13.84 -18.21
CA GLU A 52 6.51 14.33 -18.88
C GLU A 52 7.76 13.53 -18.49
N TYR A 53 7.89 13.16 -17.21
CA TYR A 53 9.10 12.53 -16.68
C TYR A 53 8.97 11.02 -16.47
N ASP A 54 7.85 10.42 -16.83
CA ASP A 54 7.55 8.98 -16.67
C ASP A 54 7.76 8.50 -15.22
N VAL A 55 7.16 9.21 -14.26
CA VAL A 55 7.20 8.87 -12.84
C VAL A 55 5.79 8.70 -12.27
N GLN A 56 5.66 8.03 -11.13
CA GLN A 56 4.36 7.79 -10.50
C GLN A 56 3.95 8.93 -9.58
N VAL A 57 2.64 9.23 -9.58
CA VAL A 57 2.00 10.02 -8.52
C VAL A 57 1.29 9.10 -7.56
N ALA A 58 1.54 9.28 -6.26
CA ALA A 58 0.82 8.61 -5.20
C ALA A 58 0.01 9.65 -4.41
N ILE A 59 -1.24 9.34 -4.09
CA ILE A 59 -2.15 10.28 -3.44
C ILE A 59 -2.83 9.71 -2.19
N HIS A 60 -2.80 10.50 -1.11
CA HIS A 60 -3.79 10.52 -0.05
C HIS A 60 -4.77 11.64 -0.40
N THR A 61 -6.00 11.29 -0.72
CA THR A 61 -6.99 12.25 -1.21
C THR A 61 -7.59 13.08 -0.07
N ASP A 62 -8.37 14.09 -0.44
CA ASP A 62 -9.00 15.02 0.48
C ASP A 62 -10.09 14.33 1.33
N THR A 63 -9.75 13.97 2.56
CA THR A 63 -10.65 13.26 3.48
C THR A 63 -11.91 14.06 3.83
N LEU A 64 -11.75 15.37 4.03
CA LEU A 64 -12.82 16.25 4.51
C LEU A 64 -13.62 16.91 3.37
N ASN A 65 -13.29 16.60 2.10
CA ASN A 65 -13.90 17.20 0.92
C ASN A 65 -13.76 18.75 0.89
N GLU A 66 -12.63 19.28 1.35
CA GLU A 66 -12.37 20.72 1.37
C GLU A 66 -12.09 21.28 -0.03
N GLY A 67 -11.44 20.50 -0.88
CA GLY A 67 -11.11 20.86 -2.26
C GLY A 67 -12.09 20.31 -3.30
N GLY A 68 -13.12 19.60 -2.88
CA GLY A 68 -14.11 18.94 -3.72
C GLY A 68 -14.43 17.52 -3.27
N CYS A 69 -15.40 16.90 -3.88
CA CYS A 69 -15.80 15.52 -3.61
C CYS A 69 -14.97 14.52 -4.44
N VAL A 70 -15.20 13.22 -4.25
CA VAL A 70 -14.47 12.16 -4.97
C VAL A 70 -14.59 12.31 -6.49
N GLU A 71 -15.72 12.81 -6.99
CA GLU A 71 -15.95 13.09 -8.41
C GLU A 71 -14.98 14.13 -8.96
N ASP A 72 -14.70 15.18 -8.19
CA ASP A 72 -13.78 16.25 -8.60
C ASP A 72 -12.34 15.72 -8.64
N THR A 73 -11.96 14.88 -7.69
CA THR A 73 -10.66 14.18 -7.69
C THR A 73 -10.54 13.26 -8.89
N LEU A 74 -11.53 12.42 -9.17
CA LEU A 74 -11.53 11.52 -10.33
C LEU A 74 -11.50 12.29 -11.65
N ALA A 75 -12.22 13.41 -11.74
CA ALA A 75 -12.18 14.29 -12.89
C ALA A 75 -10.79 14.92 -13.09
N ALA A 76 -10.13 15.35 -12.00
CA ALA A 76 -8.79 15.90 -12.06
C ALA A 76 -7.73 14.87 -12.47
N ILE A 77 -7.89 13.62 -12.08
CA ILE A 77 -7.04 12.51 -12.55
C ILE A 77 -7.19 12.35 -14.07
N GLY A 78 -8.40 12.48 -14.61
CA GLY A 78 -8.63 12.58 -16.04
C GLY A 78 -8.22 11.35 -16.86
N GLY A 79 -8.29 10.15 -16.27
CA GLY A 79 -7.89 8.90 -16.93
C GLY A 79 -6.39 8.62 -16.92
N ARG A 80 -5.55 9.49 -16.32
CA ARG A 80 -4.10 9.27 -16.13
C ARG A 80 -3.85 8.26 -15.03
N THR A 81 -2.71 7.56 -15.10
CA THR A 81 -2.35 6.56 -14.09
C THR A 81 -1.98 7.21 -12.76
N ILE A 82 -2.55 6.72 -11.66
CA ILE A 82 -2.27 7.20 -10.32
C ILE A 82 -2.36 6.07 -9.29
N HIS A 83 -1.49 6.13 -8.28
CA HIS A 83 -1.53 5.24 -7.12
C HIS A 83 -2.35 5.89 -5.99
N THR A 84 -3.44 5.27 -5.58
CA THR A 84 -4.23 5.72 -4.42
C THR A 84 -3.90 4.89 -3.19
N TYR A 85 -3.56 5.57 -2.07
CA TYR A 85 -3.34 4.93 -0.79
C TYR A 85 -4.66 4.64 -0.07
N HIS A 86 -4.66 3.66 0.86
CA HIS A 86 -5.81 3.30 1.71
C HIS A 86 -7.16 3.52 1.03
N THR A 87 -7.29 2.96 -0.16
CA THR A 87 -8.40 3.22 -1.10
C THR A 87 -9.76 2.72 -0.58
N GLU A 88 -9.81 1.95 0.52
CA GLU A 88 -11.06 1.61 1.19
C GLU A 88 -11.66 2.78 2.00
N GLY A 89 -10.85 3.78 2.39
CA GLY A 89 -11.28 5.04 2.97
C GLY A 89 -11.00 5.26 4.46
N ALA A 90 -10.80 4.23 5.28
CA ALA A 90 -10.58 4.41 6.71
C ALA A 90 -9.23 5.08 7.05
N GLY A 91 -8.21 4.87 6.22
CA GLY A 91 -6.92 5.55 6.34
C GLY A 91 -6.95 7.01 5.93
N GLY A 92 -8.01 7.47 5.31
CA GLY A 92 -8.22 8.83 4.78
C GLY A 92 -8.49 8.81 3.28
N GLY A 93 -9.12 9.86 2.81
CA GLY A 93 -9.44 10.04 1.41
C GLY A 93 -10.94 9.93 1.13
N HIS A 94 -11.60 11.08 0.92
CA HIS A 94 -13.04 11.18 0.62
C HIS A 94 -13.86 10.14 1.40
N ALA A 95 -13.63 10.04 2.71
CA ALA A 95 -14.11 8.92 3.51
C ALA A 95 -15.65 8.85 3.58
N PRO A 96 -16.27 7.73 3.19
CA PRO A 96 -15.67 6.49 2.69
C PRO A 96 -15.56 6.40 1.16
N ASP A 97 -15.89 7.45 0.42
CA ASP A 97 -16.21 7.41 -1.02
C ASP A 97 -15.01 7.11 -1.92
N ILE A 98 -13.79 7.23 -1.42
CA ILE A 98 -12.57 6.94 -2.21
C ILE A 98 -12.54 5.51 -2.75
N ILE A 99 -13.22 4.55 -2.12
CA ILE A 99 -13.30 3.16 -2.62
C ILE A 99 -13.83 3.11 -4.07
N ARG A 100 -14.61 4.10 -4.50
CA ARG A 100 -15.11 4.22 -5.88
C ARG A 100 -13.99 4.36 -6.91
N ALA A 101 -12.83 4.89 -6.51
CA ALA A 101 -11.67 5.01 -7.38
C ALA A 101 -11.16 3.65 -7.87
N ALA A 102 -11.35 2.59 -7.09
CA ALA A 102 -10.96 1.24 -7.49
C ALA A 102 -11.73 0.68 -8.70
N ALA A 103 -12.84 1.32 -9.10
CA ALA A 103 -13.57 0.97 -10.33
C ALA A 103 -12.95 1.58 -11.61
N ALA A 104 -12.03 2.54 -11.45
CA ALA A 104 -11.37 3.18 -12.59
C ALA A 104 -10.13 2.38 -13.01
N GLY A 105 -10.07 1.98 -14.29
CA GLY A 105 -8.99 1.12 -14.80
C GLY A 105 -7.59 1.76 -14.84
N ASN A 106 -7.50 3.06 -14.64
CA ASN A 106 -6.26 3.84 -14.57
C ASN A 106 -5.77 4.05 -13.13
N VAL A 107 -6.55 3.69 -12.13
CA VAL A 107 -6.19 3.81 -10.71
C VAL A 107 -5.54 2.52 -10.24
N LEU A 108 -4.42 2.67 -9.52
CA LEU A 108 -3.67 1.58 -8.91
C LEU A 108 -3.91 1.62 -7.39
N PRO A 109 -4.93 0.92 -6.89
CA PRO A 109 -5.34 1.02 -5.50
C PRO A 109 -4.46 0.19 -4.58
N SER A 110 -4.14 0.75 -3.43
CA SER A 110 -3.50 0.03 -2.34
C SER A 110 -4.30 0.11 -1.04
N SER A 111 -4.13 -0.90 -0.22
CA SER A 111 -4.61 -0.93 1.15
C SER A 111 -3.47 -0.73 2.12
N THR A 112 -3.81 -0.27 3.32
CA THR A 112 -2.90 -0.26 4.46
C THR A 112 -3.26 -1.37 5.43
N ASN A 113 -2.27 -1.93 6.10
CA ASN A 113 -2.44 -3.16 6.86
C ASN A 113 -3.33 -3.10 8.12
N PRO A 114 -3.59 -1.95 8.78
CA PRO A 114 -4.39 -1.93 9.99
C PRO A 114 -5.84 -2.40 9.82
N THR A 115 -6.44 -2.20 8.66
CA THR A 115 -7.83 -2.61 8.39
C THR A 115 -7.96 -4.08 8.04
N MET A 116 -6.86 -4.80 7.85
CA MET A 116 -6.84 -6.13 7.25
C MET A 116 -6.26 -7.21 8.17
N PRO A 117 -6.85 -8.39 8.12
CA PRO A 117 -8.18 -8.73 7.62
C PRO A 117 -9.29 -8.14 8.51
N TYR A 118 -10.46 -7.89 7.97
CA TYR A 118 -11.62 -7.48 8.75
C TYR A 118 -12.01 -8.56 9.77
N THR A 119 -12.05 -8.19 11.04
CA THR A 119 -12.38 -9.05 12.18
C THR A 119 -13.29 -8.31 13.15
N VAL A 120 -13.75 -9.00 14.18
CA VAL A 120 -14.61 -8.41 15.23
C VAL A 120 -13.97 -7.22 15.96
N ASN A 121 -12.64 -7.13 15.98
CA ASN A 121 -11.90 -6.07 16.67
C ASN A 121 -11.44 -4.94 15.75
N THR A 122 -11.57 -5.10 14.43
CA THR A 122 -10.95 -4.17 13.47
C THR A 122 -11.42 -2.72 13.66
N LEU A 123 -12.70 -2.51 13.91
CA LEU A 123 -13.24 -1.16 14.06
C LEU A 123 -12.70 -0.47 15.31
N ASP A 124 -12.69 -1.16 16.44
CA ASP A 124 -12.20 -0.62 17.70
C ASP A 124 -10.69 -0.36 17.65
N GLU A 125 -9.91 -1.31 17.11
CA GLU A 125 -8.46 -1.14 16.93
C GLU A 125 -8.15 0.03 16.00
N HIS A 126 -8.92 0.17 14.91
CA HIS A 126 -8.69 1.24 13.95
C HIS A 126 -9.09 2.60 14.51
N LEU A 127 -10.19 2.68 15.25
CA LEU A 127 -10.59 3.89 15.95
C LEU A 127 -9.52 4.33 16.95
N ASP A 128 -9.04 3.42 17.78
CA ASP A 128 -7.96 3.71 18.73
C ASP A 128 -6.69 4.20 18.04
N MET A 129 -6.30 3.57 16.95
CA MET A 129 -5.13 3.96 16.17
C MET A 129 -5.30 5.34 15.56
N LEU A 130 -6.47 5.63 14.99
CA LEU A 130 -6.78 6.92 14.38
C LEU A 130 -6.74 8.04 15.43
N MET A 131 -7.35 7.83 16.59
CA MET A 131 -7.28 8.76 17.71
C MET A 131 -5.84 9.09 18.11
N VAL A 132 -5.00 8.09 18.23
CA VAL A 132 -3.57 8.26 18.60
C VAL A 132 -2.79 8.98 17.50
N CYS A 133 -2.91 8.55 16.25
CA CYS A 133 -2.13 9.08 15.14
C CYS A 133 -2.49 10.53 14.79
N HIS A 134 -3.73 10.94 15.02
CA HIS A 134 -4.19 12.31 14.80
C HIS A 134 -4.17 13.19 16.05
N HIS A 135 -3.60 12.70 17.18
CA HIS A 135 -3.51 13.43 18.44
C HIS A 135 -4.88 13.88 18.99
N LEU A 136 -5.92 13.06 18.76
CA LEU A 136 -7.27 13.34 19.21
C LEU A 136 -7.47 12.90 20.67
N ASP A 137 -8.39 13.56 21.37
CA ASP A 137 -8.72 13.26 22.78
C ASP A 137 -10.09 12.54 22.88
N LYS A 138 -10.07 11.31 23.41
CA LYS A 138 -11.30 10.52 23.65
C LYS A 138 -12.32 11.19 24.58
N LYS A 139 -11.92 12.23 25.33
CA LYS A 139 -12.79 13.01 26.20
C LYS A 139 -13.55 14.11 25.45
N ILE A 140 -13.15 14.41 24.22
CA ILE A 140 -13.77 15.41 23.36
C ILE A 140 -14.70 14.68 22.37
N PRO A 141 -16.04 14.83 22.50
CA PRO A 141 -16.99 14.13 21.63
C PRO A 141 -16.79 14.41 20.13
N GLU A 142 -16.38 15.63 19.80
CA GLU A 142 -16.13 16.06 18.41
C GLU A 142 -14.93 15.32 17.82
N ASP A 143 -13.88 15.10 18.60
CA ASP A 143 -12.70 14.32 18.17
C ASP A 143 -13.07 12.87 17.89
N VAL A 144 -13.88 12.28 18.78
CA VAL A 144 -14.39 10.91 18.61
C VAL A 144 -15.28 10.82 17.35
N ALA A 145 -16.20 11.80 17.19
CA ALA A 145 -17.08 11.83 16.03
C ALA A 145 -16.32 11.99 14.72
N PHE A 146 -15.27 12.81 14.70
CA PHE A 146 -14.38 12.95 13.54
C PHE A 146 -13.70 11.61 13.20
N ALA A 147 -13.11 10.95 14.19
CA ALA A 147 -12.45 9.66 14.00
C ALA A 147 -13.43 8.60 13.49
N ASP A 148 -14.58 8.47 14.14
CA ASP A 148 -15.63 7.49 13.79
C ASP A 148 -16.22 7.77 12.40
N SER A 149 -16.30 9.01 11.97
CA SER A 149 -16.84 9.38 10.65
C SER A 149 -16.07 8.76 9.48
N ARG A 150 -14.79 8.44 9.68
CA ARG A 150 -13.89 7.85 8.66
C ARG A 150 -13.97 6.33 8.60
N ILE A 151 -14.49 5.69 9.63
CA ILE A 151 -14.49 4.24 9.78
C ILE A 151 -15.83 3.68 9.35
N ARG A 152 -15.83 2.82 8.34
CA ARG A 152 -17.04 2.19 7.79
C ARG A 152 -16.82 0.68 7.70
N PRO A 153 -17.59 -0.11 8.46
CA PRO A 153 -17.47 -1.57 8.42
C PRO A 153 -17.71 -2.12 7.01
N GLU A 154 -18.58 -1.49 6.25
CA GLU A 154 -18.94 -1.93 4.91
C GLU A 154 -17.75 -1.84 3.94
N THR A 155 -17.01 -0.75 3.94
CA THR A 155 -15.85 -0.56 3.05
C THR A 155 -14.66 -1.38 3.51
N ILE A 156 -14.42 -1.48 4.83
CA ILE A 156 -13.35 -2.30 5.40
C ILE A 156 -13.60 -3.79 5.15
N ALA A 157 -14.84 -4.27 5.31
CA ALA A 157 -15.19 -5.65 5.00
C ALA A 157 -15.10 -5.95 3.49
N ALA A 158 -15.53 -4.99 2.65
CA ALA A 158 -15.43 -5.11 1.20
C ALA A 158 -13.97 -5.17 0.72
N GLU A 159 -13.05 -4.52 1.43
CA GLU A 159 -11.63 -4.47 1.11
C GLU A 159 -11.03 -5.88 0.99
N ASP A 160 -11.29 -6.78 1.94
CA ASP A 160 -10.82 -8.16 1.90
C ASP A 160 -11.27 -8.88 0.61
N VAL A 161 -12.55 -8.70 0.25
CA VAL A 161 -13.14 -9.29 -0.95
C VAL A 161 -12.51 -8.70 -2.22
N LEU A 162 -12.32 -7.38 -2.27
CA LEU A 162 -11.69 -6.69 -3.40
C LEU A 162 -10.23 -7.12 -3.59
N HIS A 163 -9.52 -7.42 -2.49
CA HIS A 163 -8.20 -8.04 -2.56
C HIS A 163 -8.23 -9.43 -3.16
N ASP A 164 -9.18 -10.26 -2.73
CA ASP A 164 -9.31 -11.63 -3.24
C ASP A 164 -9.75 -11.67 -4.71
N MET A 165 -10.54 -10.70 -5.15
CA MET A 165 -10.90 -10.49 -6.56
C MET A 165 -9.74 -9.93 -7.40
N GLY A 166 -8.68 -9.40 -6.78
CA GLY A 166 -7.55 -8.78 -7.47
C GLY A 166 -7.79 -7.32 -7.89
N ILE A 167 -8.88 -6.70 -7.44
CA ILE A 167 -9.19 -5.29 -7.70
C ILE A 167 -8.23 -4.39 -6.94
N PHE A 168 -8.06 -4.62 -5.64
CA PHE A 168 -6.97 -3.97 -4.89
C PHE A 168 -5.65 -4.67 -5.21
N SER A 169 -4.77 -3.95 -5.88
CA SER A 169 -3.56 -4.51 -6.47
C SER A 169 -2.39 -4.61 -5.49
N MET A 170 -2.35 -3.75 -4.46
CA MET A 170 -1.20 -3.64 -3.56
C MET A 170 -1.59 -3.65 -2.09
N MET A 171 -0.66 -4.13 -1.27
CA MET A 171 -0.68 -4.02 0.18
C MET A 171 0.48 -3.14 0.63
N SER A 172 0.20 -2.08 1.37
CA SER A 172 1.18 -1.17 1.96
C SER A 172 1.03 -1.10 3.48
N SER A 173 1.90 -0.35 4.15
CA SER A 173 1.87 -0.27 5.59
C SER A 173 1.25 1.00 6.14
N ASP A 174 1.39 2.11 5.45
CA ASP A 174 1.12 3.44 6.00
C ASP A 174 1.90 3.69 7.31
N SER A 175 3.16 3.25 7.32
CA SER A 175 4.02 3.27 8.51
C SER A 175 4.19 4.69 9.02
N GLN A 176 4.13 4.87 10.33
CA GLN A 176 4.20 6.12 11.09
C GLN A 176 2.92 6.98 11.08
N ALA A 177 1.92 6.65 10.25
CA ALA A 177 0.65 7.38 10.19
C ALA A 177 -0.56 6.46 10.04
N MET A 178 -0.73 5.50 10.88
CA MET A 178 -1.78 4.47 10.97
C MET A 178 -1.40 3.12 10.38
N GLY A 179 -0.10 2.74 10.37
CA GLY A 179 0.28 1.42 9.88
C GLY A 179 1.55 0.86 10.51
N ARG A 180 1.80 -0.42 10.22
CA ARG A 180 2.89 -1.20 10.81
C ARG A 180 3.65 -1.94 9.72
N VAL A 181 4.84 -1.44 9.35
CA VAL A 181 5.64 -2.03 8.27
C VAL A 181 5.93 -3.52 8.50
N GLY A 182 6.18 -3.93 9.72
CA GLY A 182 6.49 -5.33 10.08
C GLY A 182 5.31 -6.31 9.89
N GLU A 183 4.08 -5.83 9.72
CA GLU A 183 2.89 -6.65 9.61
C GLU A 183 2.37 -6.81 8.18
N VAL A 184 2.94 -6.12 7.19
CA VAL A 184 2.44 -6.12 5.81
C VAL A 184 2.29 -7.54 5.27
N ILE A 185 3.36 -8.34 5.33
CA ILE A 185 3.36 -9.70 4.80
C ILE A 185 2.40 -10.61 5.59
N THR A 186 2.48 -10.57 6.90
CA THR A 186 1.65 -11.43 7.77
C THR A 186 0.16 -11.14 7.56
N ARG A 187 -0.25 -9.88 7.55
CA ARG A 187 -1.66 -9.50 7.35
C ARG A 187 -2.14 -9.80 5.93
N THR A 188 -1.28 -9.69 4.93
CA THR A 188 -1.59 -10.13 3.56
C THR A 188 -1.97 -11.62 3.54
N TRP A 189 -1.23 -12.47 4.25
CA TRP A 189 -1.52 -13.91 4.29
C TRP A 189 -2.68 -14.28 5.20
N GLN A 190 -2.90 -13.53 6.28
CA GLN A 190 -4.10 -13.67 7.09
C GLN A 190 -5.36 -13.35 6.28
N THR A 191 -5.32 -12.29 5.46
CA THR A 191 -6.41 -11.96 4.53
C THR A 191 -6.63 -13.07 3.50
N ALA A 192 -5.56 -13.59 2.90
CA ALA A 192 -5.66 -14.69 1.95
C ALA A 192 -6.30 -15.95 2.57
N SER A 193 -5.91 -16.28 3.81
CA SER A 193 -6.46 -17.41 4.55
C SER A 193 -7.95 -17.21 4.84
N LYS A 194 -8.32 -16.04 5.38
CA LYS A 194 -9.72 -15.68 5.65
C LYS A 194 -10.56 -15.78 4.37
N MET A 195 -10.06 -15.23 3.26
CA MET A 195 -10.78 -15.28 1.99
C MET A 195 -10.92 -16.70 1.44
N LYS A 196 -9.94 -17.57 1.70
CA LYS A 196 -10.06 -18.99 1.37
C LYS A 196 -11.19 -19.66 2.17
N ASP A 197 -11.25 -19.37 3.47
CA ASP A 197 -12.24 -19.97 4.36
C ASP A 197 -13.66 -19.48 4.05
N GLU A 198 -13.83 -18.20 3.74
CA GLU A 198 -15.13 -17.58 3.50
C GLU A 198 -15.67 -17.78 2.07
N ARG A 199 -14.78 -17.82 1.08
CA ARG A 199 -15.13 -17.80 -0.35
C ARG A 199 -14.77 -19.08 -1.11
N GLY A 200 -14.03 -20.00 -0.48
CA GLY A 200 -13.57 -21.22 -1.13
C GLY A 200 -12.45 -20.99 -2.15
N ALA A 201 -12.32 -21.90 -3.12
CA ALA A 201 -11.32 -21.79 -4.19
C ALA A 201 -11.64 -20.60 -5.12
N LEU A 202 -10.58 -19.98 -5.64
CA LEU A 202 -10.77 -19.06 -6.78
C LEU A 202 -11.16 -19.86 -8.03
N PRO A 203 -11.87 -19.24 -9.00
CA PRO A 203 -12.22 -19.93 -10.26
C PRO A 203 -11.02 -20.57 -10.96
N GLU A 204 -9.86 -19.90 -10.91
CA GLU A 204 -8.63 -20.38 -11.52
C GLU A 204 -7.99 -21.56 -10.78
N ASP A 205 -8.34 -21.76 -9.52
CA ASP A 205 -7.86 -22.87 -8.67
C ASP A 205 -8.88 -24.00 -8.52
N GLU A 206 -10.11 -23.80 -9.03
CA GLU A 206 -11.20 -24.76 -8.88
C GLU A 206 -10.84 -26.14 -9.47
N GLY A 207 -11.05 -27.18 -8.70
CA GLY A 207 -10.79 -28.57 -9.11
C GLY A 207 -9.32 -28.96 -9.16
N LYS A 208 -8.38 -28.05 -8.87
CA LYS A 208 -6.93 -28.33 -8.96
C LYS A 208 -6.31 -28.87 -7.68
N GLY A 209 -7.05 -28.87 -6.55
CA GLY A 209 -6.54 -29.32 -5.25
C GLY A 209 -5.40 -28.47 -4.69
N ASN A 210 -5.26 -27.24 -5.14
CA ASN A 210 -4.29 -26.25 -4.66
C ASN A 210 -4.86 -24.84 -4.78
N ASP A 211 -4.14 -23.84 -4.21
CA ASP A 211 -4.48 -22.42 -4.27
C ASP A 211 -3.38 -21.59 -4.96
N ASN A 212 -2.71 -22.19 -5.91
CA ASN A 212 -1.53 -21.56 -6.52
C ASN A 212 -1.83 -20.22 -7.18
N PHE A 213 -3.02 -20.03 -7.75
CA PHE A 213 -3.39 -18.75 -8.35
C PHE A 213 -3.63 -17.68 -7.26
N ARG A 214 -4.35 -18.04 -6.17
CA ARG A 214 -4.49 -17.14 -5.02
C ARG A 214 -3.12 -16.79 -4.42
N VAL A 215 -2.23 -17.76 -4.25
CA VAL A 215 -0.87 -17.51 -3.75
C VAL A 215 -0.13 -16.51 -4.63
N LYS A 216 -0.16 -16.66 -5.95
CA LYS A 216 0.47 -15.71 -6.90
C LYS A 216 -0.15 -14.32 -6.78
N ARG A 217 -1.49 -14.24 -6.69
CA ARG A 217 -2.22 -12.97 -6.53
C ARG A 217 -1.77 -12.21 -5.27
N TYR A 218 -1.67 -12.91 -4.15
CA TYR A 218 -1.32 -12.27 -2.89
C TYR A 218 0.18 -11.95 -2.76
N ILE A 219 1.08 -12.79 -3.26
CA ILE A 219 2.50 -12.46 -3.35
C ILE A 219 2.73 -11.20 -4.20
N ALA A 220 2.03 -11.07 -5.32
CA ALA A 220 2.18 -9.93 -6.22
C ALA A 220 1.90 -8.58 -5.54
N LYS A 221 1.04 -8.55 -4.51
CA LYS A 221 0.60 -7.33 -3.83
C LYS A 221 1.72 -6.58 -3.09
N TYR A 222 2.77 -7.26 -2.69
CA TYR A 222 3.92 -6.66 -2.01
C TYR A 222 5.25 -6.94 -2.72
N THR A 223 5.20 -7.42 -3.96
CA THR A 223 6.38 -7.68 -4.79
C THR A 223 6.26 -6.99 -6.15
N ILE A 224 5.76 -7.71 -7.17
CA ILE A 224 5.77 -7.18 -8.55
C ILE A 224 4.78 -6.02 -8.75
N ASN A 225 3.60 -6.02 -8.12
CA ASN A 225 2.62 -4.96 -8.34
C ASN A 225 3.13 -3.59 -7.87
N PRO A 226 3.67 -3.40 -6.65
CA PRO A 226 4.27 -2.13 -6.28
C PRO A 226 5.50 -1.78 -7.12
N ALA A 227 6.27 -2.77 -7.58
CA ALA A 227 7.40 -2.52 -8.46
C ALA A 227 6.96 -1.97 -9.83
N LEU A 228 5.89 -2.51 -10.41
CA LEU A 228 5.25 -1.98 -11.63
C LEU A 228 4.68 -0.59 -11.39
N THR A 229 3.96 -0.42 -10.28
CA THR A 229 3.34 0.87 -9.92
C THR A 229 4.34 2.00 -9.85
N HIS A 230 5.53 1.74 -9.31
CA HIS A 230 6.57 2.75 -9.14
C HIS A 230 7.67 2.73 -10.22
N GLY A 231 7.46 2.02 -11.32
CA GLY A 231 8.39 2.02 -12.47
C GLY A 231 9.75 1.36 -12.20
N ILE A 232 9.86 0.48 -11.21
CA ILE A 232 11.12 -0.20 -10.82
C ILE A 232 11.11 -1.70 -11.08
N ALA A 233 10.13 -2.19 -11.84
CA ALA A 233 9.95 -3.61 -12.09
C ALA A 233 11.10 -4.25 -12.88
N ASP A 234 11.87 -3.46 -13.62
CA ASP A 234 13.07 -3.95 -14.33
C ASP A 234 14.20 -4.35 -13.37
N TYR A 235 14.16 -3.88 -12.13
CA TYR A 235 15.22 -4.13 -11.14
C TYR A 235 14.80 -5.05 -10.01
N VAL A 236 13.53 -5.01 -9.59
CA VAL A 236 13.00 -5.71 -8.42
C VAL A 236 11.59 -6.26 -8.66
N GLY A 237 11.04 -6.96 -7.68
CA GLY A 237 9.63 -7.40 -7.66
C GLY A 237 9.40 -8.81 -8.18
N SER A 238 10.33 -9.41 -8.90
CA SER A 238 10.25 -10.80 -9.37
C SER A 238 11.62 -11.48 -9.41
N VAL A 239 11.60 -12.81 -9.39
CA VAL A 239 12.82 -13.62 -9.49
C VAL A 239 13.10 -13.90 -10.96
N GLU A 240 13.87 -13.02 -11.58
CA GLU A 240 14.22 -13.09 -12.99
C GLU A 240 15.69 -12.75 -13.21
N LYS A 241 16.27 -13.33 -14.30
CA LYS A 241 17.66 -13.03 -14.67
C LYS A 241 17.77 -11.54 -15.06
N GLY A 242 18.75 -10.86 -14.48
CA GLY A 242 19.02 -9.44 -14.74
C GLY A 242 18.50 -8.50 -13.65
N LYS A 243 17.62 -8.97 -12.78
CA LYS A 243 17.16 -8.21 -11.62
C LYS A 243 18.08 -8.40 -10.41
N PHE A 244 17.93 -7.53 -9.41
CA PHE A 244 18.69 -7.65 -8.16
C PHE A 244 18.42 -9.00 -7.48
N ALA A 245 19.46 -9.61 -6.96
CA ALA A 245 19.36 -10.82 -6.17
C ALA A 245 18.90 -10.50 -4.73
N ASP A 246 17.70 -9.93 -4.64
CA ASP A 246 16.99 -9.62 -3.39
C ASP A 246 15.95 -10.72 -3.18
N LEU A 247 16.29 -11.70 -2.35
CA LEU A 247 15.53 -12.94 -2.23
C LEU A 247 15.18 -13.21 -0.77
N VAL A 248 14.01 -13.79 -0.55
CA VAL A 248 13.60 -14.29 0.76
C VAL A 248 13.31 -15.78 0.66
N LEU A 249 14.00 -16.57 1.46
CA LEU A 249 13.81 -18.01 1.53
C LEU A 249 12.88 -18.33 2.71
N TRP A 250 11.88 -19.17 2.45
CA TRP A 250 10.88 -19.58 3.40
C TRP A 250 10.84 -21.10 3.55
N LYS A 251 10.65 -21.56 4.77
CA LYS A 251 10.09 -22.89 4.97
C LYS A 251 8.57 -22.80 4.77
N PRO A 252 7.95 -23.71 3.98
CA PRO A 252 6.51 -23.64 3.71
C PRO A 252 5.63 -23.50 4.95
N ALA A 253 5.96 -24.21 6.03
CA ALA A 253 5.22 -24.15 7.30
C ALA A 253 5.27 -22.78 8.01
N PHE A 254 6.21 -21.91 7.65
CA PHE A 254 6.39 -20.57 8.24
C PHE A 254 6.28 -19.45 7.20
N PHE A 255 5.72 -19.78 6.04
CA PHE A 255 5.58 -18.83 4.94
C PHE A 255 4.74 -17.62 5.37
N GLY A 256 5.27 -16.43 5.07
CA GLY A 256 4.63 -15.17 5.44
C GLY A 256 4.82 -14.73 6.91
N ALA A 257 5.29 -15.61 7.78
CA ALA A 257 5.46 -15.30 9.20
C ALA A 257 6.94 -15.15 9.61
N LYS A 258 7.78 -16.12 9.22
CA LYS A 258 9.19 -16.12 9.62
C LYS A 258 10.08 -16.63 8.49
N PRO A 259 10.87 -15.75 7.84
CA PRO A 259 11.82 -16.16 6.82
C PRO A 259 12.93 -17.02 7.40
N ASP A 260 13.45 -17.92 6.57
CA ASP A 260 14.62 -18.74 6.91
C ASP A 260 15.92 -17.99 6.63
N MET A 261 15.94 -17.24 5.51
CA MET A 261 17.07 -16.44 5.09
C MET A 261 16.62 -15.25 4.24
N ILE A 262 17.30 -14.12 4.38
CA ILE A 262 17.13 -12.95 3.53
C ILE A 262 18.43 -12.63 2.83
N ILE A 263 18.36 -12.53 1.52
CA ILE A 263 19.50 -12.21 0.64
C ILE A 263 19.23 -10.83 0.03
N LYS A 264 20.23 -9.95 0.09
CA LYS A 264 20.18 -8.61 -0.49
C LYS A 264 21.36 -8.42 -1.42
N GLY A 265 21.10 -8.18 -2.70
CA GLY A 265 22.13 -8.01 -3.71
C GLY A 265 23.07 -9.22 -3.79
N GLY A 266 22.59 -10.44 -3.55
CA GLY A 266 23.36 -11.68 -3.53
C GLY A 266 24.08 -11.97 -2.20
N MET A 267 23.99 -11.09 -1.20
CA MET A 267 24.59 -11.28 0.12
C MET A 267 23.55 -11.67 1.16
N ILE A 268 23.86 -12.62 2.04
CA ILE A 268 23.00 -12.98 3.17
C ILE A 268 23.06 -11.84 4.19
N ILE A 269 21.93 -11.18 4.45
CA ILE A 269 21.82 -10.08 5.42
C ILE A 269 21.07 -10.48 6.69
N ALA A 270 20.30 -11.55 6.65
CA ALA A 270 19.68 -12.15 7.81
C ALA A 270 19.47 -13.64 7.58
N SER A 271 19.71 -14.44 8.61
CA SER A 271 19.44 -15.87 8.60
C SER A 271 19.23 -16.38 10.02
N LYS A 272 18.89 -17.66 10.16
CA LYS A 272 18.87 -18.30 11.46
C LYS A 272 20.25 -18.27 12.12
N MET A 273 20.27 -18.15 13.44
CA MET A 273 21.50 -18.25 14.21
C MET A 273 22.25 -19.54 13.87
N GLY A 274 23.56 -19.42 13.62
CA GLY A 274 24.43 -20.56 13.30
C GLY A 274 24.49 -20.95 11.83
N ASP A 275 23.88 -20.21 10.91
CA ASP A 275 24.08 -20.41 9.47
C ASP A 275 25.53 -20.02 9.11
N ALA A 276 26.30 -20.98 8.65
CA ALA A 276 27.74 -20.80 8.37
C ALA A 276 28.04 -19.85 7.21
N ASN A 277 27.06 -19.61 6.35
CA ASN A 277 27.20 -18.74 5.16
C ASN A 277 26.65 -17.32 5.41
N ALA A 278 26.09 -17.05 6.58
CA ALA A 278 25.60 -15.72 6.92
C ALA A 278 26.76 -14.81 7.30
N SER A 279 26.89 -13.69 6.59
CA SER A 279 27.78 -12.61 6.99
C SER A 279 26.98 -11.52 7.69
N ILE A 280 27.01 -11.50 9.01
CA ILE A 280 26.29 -10.50 9.82
C ILE A 280 27.30 -9.45 10.23
N PRO A 281 27.24 -8.21 9.69
CA PRO A 281 28.18 -7.14 10.04
C PRO A 281 28.00 -6.61 11.47
N THR A 282 26.83 -6.85 12.07
CA THR A 282 26.52 -6.49 13.46
C THR A 282 25.80 -7.64 14.14
N THR A 283 26.11 -7.86 15.42
CA THR A 283 25.41 -8.85 16.23
C THR A 283 23.92 -8.50 16.29
N GLN A 284 23.09 -9.40 15.89
CA GLN A 284 21.65 -9.28 16.04
C GLN A 284 21.25 -9.90 17.38
N PRO A 285 20.46 -9.20 18.23
CA PRO A 285 20.01 -9.73 19.51
C PRO A 285 19.02 -10.88 19.38
#